data_a43b809c0cd57d42ccf748aef2c866a6
#
_entry.id   a43b809c0cd57d42ccf748aef2c866a6
#
_cell.length_a   1.000
_cell.length_b   1.000
_cell.length_c   1.000
_cell.angle_alpha   90.00
_cell.angle_beta   90.00
_cell.angle_gamma   90.00
#
_symmetry.space_group_name_H-M   'P 1'
#
loop_
_entity.id
_entity.type
_entity.pdbx_description
1 polymer ?
#
loop_
_entity_poly.entity_id
_entity_poly.type
_entity_poly.pdbx_seq_one_letter_code
_entity_poly.pdbx_strand_id
1 'polypeptide(L)'
;CRSFAGFTLFAALEHCAPLLEGFGGHELAAGFTIQESNIPAFRARMNRYVRSASGGVLPVSSLAIDAPITSPGEMTLQQAQLLEYLEPYGAGNPRPVFALLGATVDAVQSVGQGKHLKLRLSKGVSRFDAIFFSVTAEECGISAGSRVDVAFHLQANTFRGNTTLQLQLIDIRPSLTPSRHEAEALALLDRLG
;
A
#
# COMPACT_ATOMS: atom_id res chain seq x y z
N CYS A 1 4.70 16.29 -10.75
CA CYS A 1 3.75 15.20 -11.11
C CYS A 1 4.50 13.93 -11.45
N ARG A 2 3.87 12.79 -11.23
CA ARG A 2 4.30 11.46 -11.69
C ARG A 2 3.19 10.83 -12.51
N SER A 3 3.56 10.08 -13.58
CA SER A 3 2.64 9.34 -14.40
C SER A 3 2.50 7.90 -13.93
N PHE A 4 1.56 7.18 -14.52
CA PHE A 4 1.36 5.74 -14.38
C PHE A 4 1.50 5.07 -15.77
N ALA A 5 1.66 3.76 -15.79
CA ALA A 5 1.85 3.02 -17.04
C ALA A 5 0.68 3.24 -18.02
N GLY A 6 1.02 3.55 -19.26
CA GLY A 6 0.05 3.80 -20.35
C GLY A 6 -0.55 5.21 -20.38
N PHE A 7 -0.08 6.13 -19.53
CA PHE A 7 -0.54 7.53 -19.55
C PHE A 7 0.62 8.50 -19.76
N THR A 8 0.53 9.33 -20.80
CA THR A 8 1.53 10.35 -21.13
C THR A 8 1.20 11.67 -20.41
N LEU A 9 1.88 11.90 -19.30
CA LEU A 9 1.67 13.09 -18.47
C LEU A 9 1.96 14.39 -19.22
N PHE A 10 2.99 14.41 -20.06
CA PHE A 10 3.37 15.59 -20.84
C PHE A 10 2.23 16.05 -21.74
N ALA A 11 1.61 15.14 -22.51
CA ALA A 11 0.47 15.46 -23.37
C ALA A 11 -0.75 16.00 -22.58
N ALA A 12 -0.96 15.50 -21.34
CA ALA A 12 -1.99 16.01 -20.46
C ALA A 12 -1.71 17.46 -20.02
N LEU A 13 -0.45 17.79 -19.75
CA LEU A 13 -0.06 19.17 -19.42
C LEU A 13 -0.14 20.10 -20.64
N GLU A 14 0.26 19.62 -21.83
CA GLU A 14 0.05 20.38 -23.10
C GLU A 14 -1.43 20.73 -23.29
N HIS A 15 -2.33 19.77 -23.06
CA HIS A 15 -3.78 20.03 -23.11
C HIS A 15 -4.22 21.08 -22.12
N CYS A 16 -3.54 21.21 -20.98
CA CYS A 16 -3.83 22.21 -19.93
C CYS A 16 -3.00 23.49 -20.06
N ALA A 17 -2.12 23.61 -21.06
CA ALA A 17 -1.19 24.74 -21.25
C ALA A 17 -1.81 26.15 -21.08
N PRO A 18 -3.01 26.45 -21.58
CA PRO A 18 -3.62 27.78 -21.40
C PRO A 18 -3.89 28.21 -19.96
N LEU A 19 -3.84 27.28 -19.01
CA LEU A 19 -4.05 27.51 -17.58
C LEU A 19 -2.74 27.56 -16.78
N LEU A 20 -1.61 27.26 -17.43
CA LEU A 20 -0.28 27.15 -16.81
C LEU A 20 0.59 28.35 -17.19
N GLU A 21 1.44 28.79 -16.28
CA GLU A 21 2.49 29.80 -16.55
C GLU A 21 3.70 29.15 -17.25
N GLY A 22 3.93 27.87 -16.99
CA GLY A 22 4.99 27.08 -17.60
C GLY A 22 4.89 25.61 -17.18
N PHE A 23 5.37 24.72 -18.01
CA PHE A 23 5.47 23.30 -17.71
C PHE A 23 6.61 22.67 -18.49
N GLY A 24 7.10 21.53 -18.01
CA GLY A 24 8.16 20.78 -18.66
C GLY A 24 8.36 19.43 -18.00
N GLY A 25 9.03 18.52 -18.70
CA GLY A 25 9.31 17.17 -18.20
C GLY A 25 9.31 16.14 -19.30
N HIS A 26 9.08 14.91 -18.90
CA HIS A 26 9.05 13.72 -19.76
C HIS A 26 7.72 12.96 -19.56
N GLU A 27 7.52 11.88 -20.29
CA GLU A 27 6.29 11.07 -20.25
C GLU A 27 5.90 10.63 -18.83
N LEU A 28 6.90 10.24 -18.00
CA LEU A 28 6.68 9.66 -16.66
C LEU A 28 6.72 10.68 -15.52
N ALA A 29 7.34 11.85 -15.74
CA ALA A 29 7.46 12.88 -14.71
C ALA A 29 7.52 14.26 -15.34
N ALA A 30 6.74 15.20 -14.80
CA ALA A 30 6.72 16.57 -15.26
C ALA A 30 6.45 17.54 -14.10
N GLY A 31 6.87 18.80 -14.29
CA GLY A 31 6.59 19.91 -13.40
C GLY A 31 5.80 20.99 -14.11
N PHE A 32 5.08 21.81 -13.37
CA PHE A 32 4.41 22.98 -13.90
C PHE A 32 4.26 24.08 -12.85
N THR A 33 4.08 25.31 -13.32
CA THR A 33 3.74 26.49 -12.51
C THR A 33 2.33 26.92 -12.88
N ILE A 34 1.51 27.25 -11.88
CA ILE A 34 0.12 27.63 -12.06
C ILE A 34 -0.27 28.71 -11.05
N GLN A 35 -1.08 29.65 -11.46
CA GLN A 35 -1.71 30.60 -10.53
C GLN A 35 -2.79 29.89 -9.70
N GLU A 36 -2.88 30.25 -8.43
CA GLU A 36 -3.83 29.64 -7.49
C GLU A 36 -5.28 29.72 -8.00
N SER A 37 -5.66 30.84 -8.59
CA SER A 37 -6.99 31.06 -9.19
C SER A 37 -7.33 30.07 -10.31
N ASN A 38 -6.33 29.51 -10.99
CA ASN A 38 -6.51 28.57 -12.11
C ASN A 38 -6.61 27.10 -11.66
N ILE A 39 -6.32 26.78 -10.39
CA ILE A 39 -6.33 25.40 -9.88
C ILE A 39 -7.66 24.68 -10.11
N PRO A 40 -8.85 25.30 -9.84
CA PRO A 40 -10.12 24.60 -10.08
C PRO A 40 -10.35 24.28 -11.56
N ALA A 41 -10.05 25.20 -12.45
CA ALA A 41 -10.18 25.01 -13.90
C ALA A 41 -9.20 23.96 -14.43
N PHE A 42 -7.96 23.99 -13.95
CA PHE A 42 -6.94 22.99 -14.27
C PHE A 42 -7.37 21.58 -13.84
N ARG A 43 -7.85 21.42 -12.61
CA ARG A 43 -8.36 20.14 -12.10
C ARG A 43 -9.51 19.59 -12.96
N ALA A 44 -10.46 20.44 -13.32
CA ALA A 44 -11.59 20.04 -14.16
C ALA A 44 -11.14 19.62 -15.56
N ARG A 45 -10.21 20.38 -16.18
CA ARG A 45 -9.67 20.09 -17.51
C ARG A 45 -8.81 18.84 -17.53
N MET A 46 -7.93 18.67 -16.56
CA MET A 46 -7.11 17.49 -16.39
C MET A 46 -7.96 16.23 -16.21
N ASN A 47 -8.94 16.25 -15.31
CA ASN A 47 -9.85 15.12 -15.08
C ASN A 47 -10.62 14.72 -16.35
N ARG A 48 -11.06 15.70 -17.16
CA ARG A 48 -11.73 15.45 -18.43
C ARG A 48 -10.79 14.77 -19.42
N TYR A 49 -9.55 15.29 -19.54
CA TYR A 49 -8.54 14.71 -20.39
C TYR A 49 -8.22 13.25 -20.01
N VAL A 50 -7.97 12.98 -18.72
CA VAL A 50 -7.68 11.63 -18.23
C VAL A 50 -8.82 10.65 -18.56
N ARG A 51 -10.07 11.04 -18.31
CA ARG A 51 -11.23 10.21 -18.64
C ARG A 51 -11.33 9.92 -20.15
N SER A 52 -11.08 10.91 -20.99
CA SER A 52 -11.10 10.74 -22.44
C SER A 52 -9.95 9.84 -22.92
N ALA A 53 -8.73 10.08 -22.43
CA ALA A 53 -7.54 9.33 -22.82
C ALA A 53 -7.58 7.87 -22.34
N SER A 54 -8.25 7.59 -21.23
CA SER A 54 -8.40 6.23 -20.68
C SER A 54 -9.64 5.49 -21.21
N GLY A 55 -10.35 6.03 -22.19
CA GLY A 55 -11.60 5.43 -22.70
C GLY A 55 -12.71 5.31 -21.63
N GLY A 56 -12.67 6.16 -20.60
CA GLY A 56 -13.62 6.16 -19.48
C GLY A 56 -13.30 5.15 -18.37
N VAL A 57 -12.32 4.29 -18.57
CA VAL A 57 -11.85 3.32 -17.55
C VAL A 57 -10.64 3.91 -16.85
N LEU A 58 -10.80 4.29 -15.59
CA LEU A 58 -9.65 4.72 -14.79
C LEU A 58 -8.76 3.50 -14.48
N PRO A 59 -7.43 3.64 -14.59
CA PRO A 59 -6.53 2.57 -14.22
C PRO A 59 -6.69 2.25 -12.73
N VAL A 60 -6.88 0.98 -12.43
CA VAL A 60 -6.89 0.50 -11.06
C VAL A 60 -5.44 0.47 -10.56
N SER A 61 -5.20 1.13 -9.45
CA SER A 61 -3.91 1.02 -8.78
C SER A 61 -3.71 -0.43 -8.32
N SER A 62 -2.67 -1.08 -8.81
CA SER A 62 -2.31 -2.44 -8.38
C SER A 62 -0.99 -2.41 -7.63
N LEU A 63 -0.90 -3.20 -6.58
CA LEU A 63 0.34 -3.44 -5.84
C LEU A 63 0.85 -4.84 -6.22
N ALA A 64 2.05 -4.90 -6.79
CA ALA A 64 2.70 -6.17 -7.05
C ALA A 64 3.17 -6.79 -5.72
N ILE A 65 2.86 -8.06 -5.52
CA ILE A 65 3.30 -8.86 -4.37
C ILE A 65 4.35 -9.85 -4.87
N ASP A 66 5.55 -9.80 -4.31
CA ASP A 66 6.64 -10.71 -4.68
C ASP A 66 6.41 -12.11 -4.11
N ALA A 67 5.93 -12.21 -2.88
CA ALA A 67 5.60 -13.50 -2.27
C ALA A 67 4.50 -13.42 -1.21
N PRO A 68 3.52 -14.34 -1.21
CA PRO A 68 2.62 -14.54 -0.09
C PRO A 68 3.32 -15.32 1.03
N ILE A 69 3.06 -14.94 2.27
CA ILE A 69 3.56 -15.65 3.46
C ILE A 69 2.58 -16.77 3.81
N THR A 70 2.96 -18.01 3.54
CA THR A 70 2.18 -19.21 3.85
C THR A 70 2.51 -19.77 5.23
N SER A 71 3.75 -19.58 5.69
CA SER A 71 4.27 -20.04 6.99
C SER A 71 4.65 -18.83 7.87
N PRO A 72 3.70 -18.17 8.57
CA PRO A 72 3.98 -16.96 9.35
C PRO A 72 5.05 -17.15 10.43
N GLY A 73 5.18 -18.37 11.00
CA GLY A 73 6.19 -18.67 12.01
C GLY A 73 7.64 -18.62 11.51
N GLU A 74 7.83 -18.64 10.19
CA GLU A 74 9.15 -18.51 9.56
C GLU A 74 9.61 -17.06 9.41
N MET A 75 8.72 -16.09 9.55
CA MET A 75 9.10 -14.67 9.56
C MET A 75 9.86 -14.36 10.86
N THR A 76 11.17 -14.30 10.77
CA THR A 76 12.07 -14.05 11.89
C THR A 76 12.90 -12.78 11.68
N LEU A 77 13.50 -12.28 12.77
CA LEU A 77 14.44 -11.17 12.67
C LEU A 77 15.64 -11.51 11.77
N GLN A 78 16.11 -12.76 11.81
CA GLN A 78 17.20 -13.21 10.96
C GLN A 78 16.85 -13.09 9.47
N GLN A 79 15.64 -13.45 9.08
CA GLN A 79 15.20 -13.31 7.68
C GLN A 79 15.06 -11.86 7.26
N ALA A 80 14.57 -10.99 8.14
CA ALA A 80 14.55 -9.56 7.87
C ALA A 80 15.97 -9.00 7.63
N GLN A 81 16.94 -9.43 8.43
CA GLN A 81 18.36 -9.05 8.25
C GLN A 81 18.97 -9.64 6.97
N LEU A 82 18.59 -10.85 6.56
CA LEU A 82 19.05 -11.42 5.29
C LEU A 82 18.58 -10.62 4.07
N LEU A 83 17.43 -9.97 4.14
CA LEU A 83 16.96 -9.09 3.05
C LEU A 83 17.85 -7.86 2.86
N GLU A 84 18.61 -7.43 3.88
CA GLU A 84 19.55 -6.32 3.78
C GLU A 84 20.70 -6.63 2.81
N TYR A 85 21.04 -7.91 2.56
CA TYR A 85 22.02 -8.30 1.54
C TYR A 85 21.55 -8.02 0.10
N LEU A 86 20.27 -7.78 -0.11
CA LEU A 86 19.73 -7.38 -1.43
C LEU A 86 19.87 -5.87 -1.68
N GLU A 87 20.30 -5.09 -0.70
CA GLU A 87 20.52 -3.65 -0.86
C GLU A 87 21.71 -3.34 -1.78
N PRO A 88 21.73 -2.17 -2.45
CA PRO A 88 20.79 -1.05 -2.30
C PRO A 88 19.49 -1.25 -3.10
N TYR A 89 18.37 -0.94 -2.48
CA TYR A 89 17.08 -0.90 -3.15
C TYR A 89 16.90 0.38 -3.96
N GLY A 90 16.20 0.29 -5.10
CA GLY A 90 15.94 1.42 -5.99
C GLY A 90 15.10 1.04 -7.20
N ALA A 91 15.09 1.88 -8.23
CA ALA A 91 14.25 1.71 -9.41
C ALA A 91 14.46 0.38 -10.15
N GLY A 92 15.71 -0.11 -10.23
CA GLY A 92 16.06 -1.40 -10.87
C GLY A 92 16.06 -2.60 -9.92
N ASN A 93 15.94 -2.35 -8.61
CA ASN A 93 15.95 -3.36 -7.55
C ASN A 93 14.97 -2.94 -6.45
N PRO A 94 13.65 -3.07 -6.65
CA PRO A 94 12.67 -2.66 -5.66
C PRO A 94 12.75 -3.53 -4.41
N ARG A 95 12.42 -2.90 -3.26
CA ARG A 95 12.34 -3.65 -2.01
C ARG A 95 11.22 -4.69 -2.08
N PRO A 96 11.48 -5.97 -1.67
CA PRO A 96 10.47 -7.01 -1.74
C PRO A 96 9.20 -6.68 -0.95
N VAL A 97 8.05 -6.96 -1.57
CA VAL A 97 6.72 -6.77 -1.01
C VAL A 97 6.14 -8.14 -0.70
N PHE A 98 5.84 -8.37 0.57
CA PHE A 98 5.21 -9.60 1.03
C PHE A 98 3.73 -9.37 1.33
N ALA A 99 2.92 -10.43 1.28
CA ALA A 99 1.53 -10.41 1.71
C ALA A 99 1.26 -11.43 2.80
N LEU A 100 0.53 -11.03 3.85
CA LEU A 100 -0.01 -11.94 4.86
C LEU A 100 -1.54 -11.84 4.80
N LEU A 101 -2.18 -12.94 4.38
CA LEU A 101 -3.63 -12.99 4.19
C LEU A 101 -4.32 -13.48 5.45
N GLY A 102 -5.47 -12.90 5.77
CA GLY A 102 -6.35 -13.31 6.86
C GLY A 102 -5.70 -13.22 8.24
N ALA A 103 -4.85 -12.21 8.47
CA ALA A 103 -4.34 -11.87 9.80
C ALA A 103 -5.45 -11.24 10.66
N THR A 104 -5.36 -11.38 11.96
CA THR A 104 -6.24 -10.70 12.92
C THR A 104 -5.51 -9.48 13.48
N VAL A 105 -6.21 -8.36 13.58
CA VAL A 105 -5.70 -7.15 14.25
C VAL A 105 -5.95 -7.28 15.75
N ASP A 106 -4.91 -7.48 16.53
CA ASP A 106 -5.03 -7.59 18.00
C ASP A 106 -5.12 -6.21 18.66
N ALA A 107 -4.43 -5.21 18.11
CA ALA A 107 -4.46 -3.84 18.62
C ALA A 107 -4.14 -2.81 17.52
N VAL A 108 -4.66 -1.60 17.68
CA VAL A 108 -4.37 -0.42 16.85
C VAL A 108 -4.00 0.73 17.76
N GLN A 109 -2.90 1.41 17.51
CA GLN A 109 -2.43 2.55 18.28
C GLN A 109 -1.95 3.66 17.34
N SER A 110 -2.47 4.87 17.51
CA SER A 110 -1.94 6.06 16.84
C SER A 110 -0.61 6.47 17.44
N VAL A 111 0.38 6.74 16.60
CA VAL A 111 1.72 7.18 17.00
C VAL A 111 2.16 8.39 16.16
N GLY A 112 3.26 9.05 16.54
CA GLY A 112 3.78 10.21 15.80
C GLY A 112 2.76 11.35 15.72
N GLN A 113 2.13 11.71 16.84
CA GLN A 113 1.09 12.75 16.92
C GLN A 113 -0.15 12.43 16.05
N GLY A 114 -0.50 11.13 15.94
CA GLY A 114 -1.65 10.68 15.17
C GLY A 114 -1.40 10.47 13.67
N LYS A 115 -0.18 10.74 13.18
CA LYS A 115 0.15 10.66 11.75
C LYS A 115 0.45 9.25 11.24
N HIS A 116 0.65 8.29 12.14
CA HIS A 116 1.01 6.91 11.80
C HIS A 116 0.24 5.95 12.68
N LEU A 117 0.09 4.70 12.23
CA LEU A 117 -0.52 3.64 13.01
C LEU A 117 0.50 2.57 13.36
N LYS A 118 0.54 2.18 14.63
CA LYS A 118 1.17 0.95 15.07
C LYS A 118 0.08 -0.09 15.27
N LEU A 119 0.22 -1.25 14.64
CA LEU A 119 -0.71 -2.37 14.76
C LEU A 119 0.01 -3.56 15.37
N ARG A 120 -0.75 -4.39 16.09
CA ARG A 120 -0.33 -5.74 16.43
C ARG A 120 -1.20 -6.70 15.65
N LEU A 121 -0.55 -7.57 14.89
CA LEU A 121 -1.21 -8.54 14.03
C LEU A 121 -0.92 -9.94 14.54
N SER A 122 -1.90 -10.84 14.41
CA SER A 122 -1.71 -12.27 14.70
C SER A 122 -2.19 -13.14 13.55
N LYS A 123 -1.51 -14.27 13.36
CA LYS A 123 -1.90 -15.33 12.41
C LYS A 123 -1.52 -16.68 13.02
N GLY A 124 -2.53 -17.47 13.42
CA GLY A 124 -2.29 -18.67 14.22
C GLY A 124 -1.63 -18.32 15.55
N VAL A 125 -0.49 -18.93 15.83
CA VAL A 125 0.31 -18.68 17.04
C VAL A 125 1.29 -17.52 16.90
N SER A 126 1.53 -17.07 15.67
CA SER A 126 2.50 -16.00 15.37
C SER A 126 1.91 -14.61 15.64
N ARG A 127 2.75 -13.71 16.14
CA ARG A 127 2.39 -12.31 16.39
C ARG A 127 3.43 -11.37 15.83
N PHE A 128 2.99 -10.24 15.28
CA PHE A 128 3.84 -9.28 14.60
C PHE A 128 3.49 -7.86 15.00
N ASP A 129 4.50 -7.07 15.28
CA ASP A 129 4.37 -5.61 15.33
C ASP A 129 4.43 -5.06 13.90
N ALA A 130 3.49 -4.21 13.55
CA ALA A 130 3.41 -3.56 12.27
C ALA A 130 3.33 -2.04 12.44
N ILE A 131 3.89 -1.32 11.46
CA ILE A 131 3.80 0.15 11.39
C ILE A 131 3.24 0.54 10.03
N PHE A 132 2.27 1.45 10.01
CA PHE A 132 1.71 2.02 8.81
C PHE A 132 1.96 3.53 8.83
N PHE A 133 2.92 3.97 8.03
CA PHE A 133 3.31 5.37 7.98
C PHE A 133 2.31 6.21 7.19
N SER A 134 2.11 7.45 7.63
CA SER A 134 1.30 8.47 6.95
C SER A 134 -0.17 8.04 6.73
N VAL A 135 -0.70 7.24 7.65
CA VAL A 135 -2.10 6.81 7.68
C VAL A 135 -2.65 7.02 9.08
N THR A 136 -3.79 7.68 9.18
CA THR A 136 -4.51 7.89 10.44
C THR A 136 -5.45 6.72 10.72
N ALA A 137 -5.94 6.59 11.97
CA ALA A 137 -6.90 5.54 12.33
C ALA A 137 -8.23 5.69 11.56
N GLU A 138 -8.65 6.93 11.31
CA GLU A 138 -9.86 7.24 10.55
C GLU A 138 -9.74 6.81 9.08
N GLU A 139 -8.63 7.17 8.42
CA GLU A 139 -8.37 6.77 7.04
C GLU A 139 -8.22 5.26 6.87
N CYS A 140 -7.59 4.59 7.83
CA CYS A 140 -7.41 3.15 7.81
C CYS A 140 -8.75 2.39 7.94
N GLY A 141 -9.66 2.86 8.80
CA GLY A 141 -10.95 2.25 9.03
C GLY A 141 -10.91 0.83 9.64
N ILE A 142 -9.73 0.37 10.09
CA ILE A 142 -9.50 -0.95 10.67
C ILE A 142 -9.43 -0.85 12.19
N SER A 143 -10.08 -1.78 12.89
CA SER A 143 -10.14 -1.85 14.36
C SER A 143 -9.62 -3.18 14.89
N ALA A 144 -9.38 -3.24 16.19
CA ALA A 144 -9.06 -4.49 16.87
C ALA A 144 -10.19 -5.53 16.65
N GLY A 145 -9.82 -6.77 16.41
CA GLY A 145 -10.71 -7.86 16.03
C GLY A 145 -10.95 -8.00 14.52
N SER A 146 -10.61 -7.00 13.71
CA SER A 146 -10.75 -7.09 12.26
C SER A 146 -9.84 -8.16 11.67
N ARG A 147 -10.36 -8.90 10.66
CA ARG A 147 -9.54 -9.76 9.81
C ARG A 147 -9.11 -8.99 8.58
N VAL A 148 -7.81 -9.05 8.29
CA VAL A 148 -7.19 -8.22 7.25
C VAL A 148 -6.21 -9.02 6.39
N ASP A 149 -6.08 -8.60 5.14
CA ASP A 149 -4.94 -8.91 4.30
C ASP A 149 -4.01 -7.70 4.32
N VAL A 150 -2.72 -7.93 4.52
CA VAL A 150 -1.72 -6.87 4.59
C VAL A 150 -0.61 -7.10 3.57
N ALA A 151 -0.18 -6.01 2.93
CA ALA A 151 1.04 -5.98 2.12
C ALA A 151 2.09 -5.17 2.87
N PHE A 152 3.32 -5.66 2.91
CA PHE A 152 4.35 -5.08 3.76
C PHE A 152 5.78 -5.36 3.27
N HIS A 153 6.71 -4.54 3.74
CA HIS A 153 8.13 -4.86 3.76
C HIS A 153 8.49 -5.47 5.12
N LEU A 154 9.26 -6.54 5.09
CA LEU A 154 9.84 -7.14 6.29
C LEU A 154 11.11 -6.37 6.65
N GLN A 155 11.25 -5.93 7.91
CA GLN A 155 12.42 -5.17 8.33
C GLN A 155 12.83 -5.46 9.77
N ALA A 156 14.14 -5.29 10.03
CA ALA A 156 14.68 -5.19 11.37
C ALA A 156 14.52 -3.73 11.85
N ASN A 157 13.79 -3.52 12.94
CA ASN A 157 13.60 -2.20 13.53
C ASN A 157 14.39 -2.09 14.84
N THR A 158 15.34 -1.15 14.89
CA THR A 158 16.12 -0.89 16.10
C THR A 158 15.57 0.34 16.81
N PHE A 159 15.06 0.14 18.01
CA PHE A 159 14.55 1.20 18.86
C PHE A 159 15.14 1.08 20.28
N ARG A 160 15.80 2.15 20.76
CA ARG A 160 16.45 2.19 22.10
C ARG A 160 17.40 1.01 22.35
N GLY A 161 18.16 0.61 21.32
CA GLY A 161 19.12 -0.48 21.40
C GLY A 161 18.54 -1.90 21.24
N ASN A 162 17.20 -2.04 21.18
CA ASN A 162 16.55 -3.32 20.92
C ASN A 162 16.17 -3.44 19.44
N THR A 163 16.63 -4.50 18.79
CA THR A 163 16.28 -4.79 17.40
C THR A 163 15.21 -5.89 17.37
N THR A 164 14.09 -5.58 16.72
CA THR A 164 12.94 -6.48 16.61
C THR A 164 12.46 -6.57 15.17
N LEU A 165 11.79 -7.69 14.85
CA LEU A 165 11.07 -7.84 13.60
C LEU A 165 9.90 -6.87 13.55
N GLN A 166 9.74 -6.15 12.44
CA GLN A 166 8.61 -5.27 12.20
C GLN A 166 8.11 -5.40 10.76
N LEU A 167 6.80 -5.38 10.57
CA LEU A 167 6.15 -5.30 9.27
C LEU A 167 5.91 -3.81 8.96
N GLN A 168 6.59 -3.27 7.96
CA GLN A 168 6.29 -1.92 7.46
C GLN A 168 5.16 -2.05 6.42
N LEU A 169 3.95 -1.70 6.81
CA LEU A 169 2.78 -1.82 5.94
C LEU A 169 2.87 -0.86 4.75
N ILE A 170 2.47 -1.38 3.59
CA ILE A 170 2.29 -0.65 2.33
C ILE A 170 0.80 -0.48 2.08
N ASP A 171 0.02 -1.53 2.38
CA ASP A 171 -1.42 -1.54 2.20
C ASP A 171 -2.09 -2.50 3.19
N ILE A 172 -3.36 -2.25 3.49
CA ILE A 172 -4.20 -3.08 4.36
C ILE A 172 -5.63 -3.04 3.86
N ARG A 173 -6.29 -4.20 3.85
CA ARG A 173 -7.71 -4.29 3.47
C ARG A 173 -8.42 -5.34 4.33
N PRO A 174 -9.75 -5.25 4.47
CA PRO A 174 -10.53 -6.35 5.04
C PRO A 174 -10.26 -7.65 4.27
N SER A 175 -10.05 -8.75 5.00
CA SER A 175 -9.75 -10.03 4.36
C SER A 175 -11.01 -10.67 3.80
N LEU A 176 -10.92 -11.09 2.53
CA LEU A 176 -11.94 -11.92 1.88
C LEU A 176 -11.67 -13.42 2.11
N THR A 177 -10.52 -13.78 2.71
CA THR A 177 -10.17 -15.17 3.03
C THR A 177 -11.05 -15.66 4.16
N PRO A 178 -11.84 -16.74 4.00
CA PRO A 178 -12.69 -17.27 5.07
C PRO A 178 -11.84 -17.65 6.30
N SER A 179 -12.39 -17.49 7.48
CA SER A 179 -11.80 -18.05 8.69
C SER A 179 -11.80 -19.57 8.60
N ARG A 180 -10.98 -20.23 9.43
CA ARG A 180 -10.99 -21.70 9.48
C ARG A 180 -12.40 -22.24 9.74
N HIS A 181 -13.14 -21.66 10.66
CA HIS A 181 -14.52 -22.07 10.98
C HIS A 181 -15.49 -21.83 9.81
N GLU A 182 -15.36 -20.68 9.11
CA GLU A 182 -16.15 -20.40 7.91
C GLU A 182 -15.81 -21.37 6.77
N ALA A 183 -14.52 -21.68 6.56
CA ALA A 183 -14.10 -22.64 5.55
C ALA A 183 -14.58 -24.07 5.88
N GLU A 184 -14.54 -24.48 7.15
CA GLU A 184 -15.07 -25.76 7.62
C GLU A 184 -16.59 -25.83 7.45
N ALA A 185 -17.31 -24.72 7.75
CA ALA A 185 -18.76 -24.62 7.54
C ALA A 185 -19.13 -24.69 6.06
N LEU A 186 -18.42 -23.98 5.18
CA LEU A 186 -18.61 -24.04 3.73
C LEU A 186 -18.35 -25.46 3.17
N ALA A 187 -17.28 -26.12 3.63
CA ALA A 187 -16.96 -27.48 3.23
C ALA A 187 -18.00 -28.52 3.73
N LEU A 188 -18.68 -28.24 4.85
CA LEU A 188 -19.81 -29.05 5.33
C LEU A 188 -21.06 -28.86 4.47
N LEU A 189 -21.37 -27.62 4.07
CA LEU A 189 -22.49 -27.31 3.20
C LEU A 189 -22.31 -27.95 1.82
N ASP A 190 -21.11 -27.92 1.24
CA ASP A 190 -20.80 -28.56 -0.04
C ASP A 190 -20.94 -30.10 -0.01
N ARG A 191 -20.90 -30.75 1.17
CA ARG A 191 -21.10 -32.19 1.33
C ARG A 191 -22.57 -32.59 1.52
N LEU A 192 -23.41 -31.63 1.81
CA LEU A 192 -24.84 -31.82 2.09
C LEU A 192 -25.75 -31.47 0.90
N GLY A 193 -25.21 -30.85 -0.14
CA GLY A 193 -25.90 -30.52 -1.41
C GLY A 193 -25.49 -31.43 -2.53
#